data_607f760827243c52993a4be258f7f28e
#
_entry.id   607f760827243c52993a4be258f7f28e
#
_cell.length_a   1.000
_cell.length_b   1.000
_cell.length_c   1.000
_cell.angle_alpha   90.00
_cell.angle_beta   90.00
_cell.angle_gamma   90.00
#
_symmetry.space_group_name_H-M   'P 1'
#
loop_
_entity.id
_entity.type
_entity.pdbx_description
1 polymer ?
#
loop_
_entity_poly.entity_id
_entity_poly.type
_entity_poly.pdbx_seq_one_letter_code
_entity_poly.pdbx_strand_id
1 'polypeptide(L)'
;HPNTRFIIDHIGILLAFAYPDRVAQRLAGSDERYRLANGRGASFQGQHGLSQEEYLAVAQLDGTGDWARILAAAPVRIQDLERHCADQIRSVDLLEWDDRSESVRARRQRRWGQLILEDRATHEPDPAQVTAALFVGLRRVGLATLPWTKEQQQWRARVAFLHRVDSTWPDLSDEALTKTLEHWLGPFVTGHS
;
A
#
# COMPACT_ATOMS: atom_id res chain seq x y z
N HIS A 1 19.05 37.73 -3.80
CA HIS A 1 20.35 37.44 -3.17
C HIS A 1 20.54 35.93 -3.07
N PRO A 2 21.67 35.34 -3.51
CA PRO A 2 21.87 33.89 -3.50
C PRO A 2 21.84 33.29 -2.07
N ASN A 3 22.26 34.06 -1.06
CA ASN A 3 22.27 33.59 0.32
C ASN A 3 20.86 33.38 0.94
N THR A 4 19.87 34.15 0.52
CA THR A 4 18.52 34.03 1.06
C THR A 4 17.85 32.74 0.59
N ARG A 5 18.09 32.31 -0.65
CA ARG A 5 17.54 31.07 -1.18
C ARG A 5 18.20 29.84 -0.55
N PHE A 6 19.49 29.90 -0.29
CA PHE A 6 20.25 28.86 0.42
C PHE A 6 19.74 28.65 1.84
N ILE A 7 19.44 29.72 2.57
CA ILE A 7 18.88 29.66 3.93
C ILE A 7 17.47 29.05 3.91
N ILE A 8 16.62 29.45 2.96
CA ILE A 8 15.24 28.95 2.84
C ILE A 8 15.22 27.44 2.55
N ASP A 9 16.07 26.95 1.66
CA ASP A 9 16.18 25.52 1.34
C ASP A 9 16.62 24.69 2.55
N HIS A 10 17.43 25.24 3.47
CA HIS A 10 17.85 24.55 4.70
C HIS A 10 16.82 24.60 5.81
N ILE A 11 15.97 25.62 5.89
CA ILE A 11 14.89 25.70 6.88
C ILE A 11 13.91 24.54 6.72
N GLY A 12 13.54 24.20 5.48
CA GLY A 12 12.63 23.07 5.21
C GLY A 12 13.15 21.74 5.78
N ILE A 13 14.43 21.44 5.57
CA ILE A 13 15.06 20.23 6.12
C ILE A 13 15.16 20.26 7.64
N LEU A 14 15.53 21.38 8.24
CA LEU A 14 15.59 21.52 9.70
C LEU A 14 14.22 21.33 10.34
N LEU A 15 13.15 21.85 9.72
CA LEU A 15 11.79 21.64 10.14
C LEU A 15 11.35 20.18 9.98
N ALA A 16 11.75 19.50 8.91
CA ALA A 16 11.46 18.08 8.69
C ALA A 16 12.13 17.19 9.74
N PHE A 17 13.34 17.54 10.21
CA PHE A 17 13.99 16.89 11.35
C PHE A 17 13.27 17.14 12.67
N ALA A 18 12.87 18.39 12.91
CA ALA A 18 12.21 18.77 14.16
C ALA A 18 10.79 18.20 14.27
N TYR A 19 10.08 18.12 13.15
CA TYR A 19 8.67 17.74 13.06
C TYR A 19 8.43 16.78 11.89
N PRO A 20 8.94 15.54 11.92
CA PRO A 20 8.82 14.60 10.79
C PRO A 20 7.37 14.22 10.49
N ASP A 21 6.48 14.26 11.46
CA ASP A 21 5.04 14.04 11.35
C ASP A 21 4.30 15.18 10.62
N ARG A 22 4.94 16.33 10.45
CA ARG A 22 4.41 17.53 9.78
C ARG A 22 5.03 17.80 8.41
N VAL A 23 5.81 16.87 7.87
CA VAL A 23 6.12 16.88 6.45
C VAL A 23 4.81 16.68 5.69
N ALA A 24 4.56 17.51 4.68
CA ALA A 24 3.32 17.56 3.95
C ALA A 24 3.56 17.36 2.45
N GLN A 25 2.69 16.61 1.81
CA GLN A 25 2.66 16.39 0.36
C GLN A 25 1.39 16.98 -0.22
N ARG A 26 1.53 17.72 -1.33
CA ARG A 26 0.40 18.30 -2.03
C ARG A 26 -0.51 17.21 -2.58
N LEU A 27 -1.83 17.39 -2.43
CA LEU A 27 -2.81 16.48 -2.97
C LEU A 27 -2.98 16.71 -4.48
N ALA A 28 -3.05 15.64 -5.24
CA ALA A 28 -3.30 15.70 -6.68
C ALA A 28 -4.60 16.45 -6.98
N GLY A 29 -4.54 17.37 -7.96
CA GLY A 29 -5.70 18.17 -8.37
C GLY A 29 -6.05 19.33 -7.44
N SER A 30 -5.20 19.68 -6.48
CA SER A 30 -5.39 20.81 -5.58
C SER A 30 -4.11 21.62 -5.41
N ASP A 31 -4.22 22.94 -5.50
CA ASP A 31 -3.09 23.85 -5.29
C ASP A 31 -2.93 24.28 -3.83
N GLU A 32 -3.91 24.02 -2.97
CA GLU A 32 -3.94 24.54 -1.60
C GLU A 32 -4.00 23.46 -0.53
N ARG A 33 -4.23 22.18 -0.94
CA ARG A 33 -4.45 21.08 -0.01
C ARG A 33 -3.27 20.13 0.04
N TYR A 34 -2.91 19.79 1.26
CA TYR A 34 -1.79 18.92 1.58
C TYR A 34 -2.22 17.80 2.51
N ARG A 35 -1.53 16.68 2.44
CA ARG A 35 -1.59 15.61 3.43
C ARG A 35 -0.30 15.64 4.24
N LEU A 36 -0.44 15.63 5.56
CA LEU A 36 0.68 15.54 6.48
C LEU A 36 1.12 14.08 6.64
N ALA A 37 2.37 13.86 7.05
CA ALA A 37 2.93 12.54 7.31
C ALA A 37 2.18 11.76 8.41
N ASN A 38 1.52 12.44 9.33
CA ASN A 38 0.63 11.81 10.32
C ASN A 38 -0.78 11.46 9.77
N GLY A 39 -1.05 11.74 8.49
CA GLY A 39 -2.32 11.42 7.83
C GLY A 39 -3.36 12.53 7.86
N ARG A 40 -3.18 13.59 8.65
CA ARG A 40 -4.12 14.73 8.66
C ARG A 40 -4.05 15.54 7.37
N GLY A 41 -5.17 16.14 7.00
CA GLY A 41 -5.23 17.16 5.96
C GLY A 41 -4.74 18.52 6.47
N ALA A 42 -4.12 19.29 5.60
CA ALA A 42 -3.77 20.68 5.88
C ALA A 42 -3.98 21.53 4.62
N SER A 43 -4.31 22.81 4.79
CA SER A 43 -4.54 23.71 3.66
C SER A 43 -4.10 25.14 3.97
N PHE A 44 -3.72 25.85 2.92
CA PHE A 44 -3.63 27.31 2.99
C PHE A 44 -5.03 27.93 2.86
N GLN A 45 -5.19 29.13 3.37
CA GLN A 45 -6.38 29.95 3.10
C GLN A 45 -6.05 30.92 1.97
N GLY A 46 -6.58 30.63 0.78
CA GLY A 46 -6.34 31.42 -0.43
C GLY A 46 -4.97 31.20 -1.06
N GLN A 47 -4.70 31.92 -2.15
CA GLN A 47 -3.44 31.79 -2.87
C GLN A 47 -2.25 32.14 -2.00
N HIS A 48 -1.31 31.23 -1.91
CA HIS A 48 -0.06 31.39 -1.15
C HIS A 48 1.14 31.05 -2.04
N GLY A 49 2.28 31.73 -1.84
CA GLY A 49 3.47 31.53 -2.64
C GLY A 49 4.04 30.09 -2.59
N LEU A 50 3.67 29.33 -1.55
CA LEU A 50 4.07 27.92 -1.37
C LEU A 50 3.05 26.92 -1.94
N SER A 51 1.92 27.36 -2.48
CA SER A 51 0.84 26.46 -2.96
C SER A 51 1.27 25.60 -4.16
N GLN A 52 2.36 25.98 -4.86
CA GLN A 52 2.90 25.22 -5.98
C GLN A 52 3.98 24.20 -5.56
N GLU A 53 4.41 24.24 -4.30
CA GLU A 53 5.43 23.30 -3.82
C GLU A 53 4.82 21.91 -3.62
N GLU A 54 5.51 20.88 -4.08
CA GLU A 54 5.05 19.49 -3.93
C GLU A 54 5.14 19.01 -2.48
N TYR A 55 6.23 19.41 -1.80
CA TYR A 55 6.46 19.07 -0.39
C TYR A 55 6.74 20.31 0.45
N LEU A 56 6.19 20.29 1.65
CA LEU A 56 6.39 21.32 2.66
C LEU A 56 6.78 20.68 4.00
N ALA A 57 7.59 21.37 4.78
CA ALA A 57 7.75 21.11 6.20
C ALA A 57 6.97 22.19 6.97
N VAL A 58 5.94 21.77 7.71
CA VAL A 58 5.00 22.68 8.33
C VAL A 58 5.44 22.97 9.77
N ALA A 59 5.76 24.23 10.04
CA ALA A 59 6.16 24.67 11.37
C ALA A 59 4.96 24.94 12.30
N GLN A 60 3.89 25.54 11.76
CA GLN A 60 2.75 25.91 12.56
C GLN A 60 1.43 25.60 11.86
N LEU A 61 0.54 24.95 12.60
CA LEU A 61 -0.81 24.59 12.20
C LEU A 61 -1.82 25.19 13.16
N ASP A 62 -3.00 25.54 12.64
CA ASP A 62 -4.16 25.98 13.42
C ASP A 62 -5.34 25.05 13.14
N GLY A 63 -6.09 24.70 14.19
CA GLY A 63 -7.24 23.79 14.12
C GLY A 63 -6.97 22.40 14.68
N THR A 64 -8.01 21.78 15.23
CA THR A 64 -7.97 20.46 15.90
C THR A 64 -8.69 19.37 15.12
N GLY A 65 -9.38 19.71 14.03
CA GLY A 65 -10.11 18.74 13.18
C GLY A 65 -9.22 17.95 12.21
N ASP A 66 -9.86 17.23 11.32
CA ASP A 66 -9.22 16.45 10.27
C ASP A 66 -8.45 17.31 9.24
N TRP A 67 -8.82 18.59 9.15
CA TRP A 67 -8.18 19.60 8.32
C TRP A 67 -7.66 20.75 9.20
N ALA A 68 -6.37 20.99 9.10
CA ALA A 68 -5.72 22.09 9.77
C ALA A 68 -5.38 23.20 8.77
N ARG A 69 -5.30 24.45 9.26
CA ARG A 69 -4.79 25.57 8.48
C ARG A 69 -3.28 25.67 8.65
N ILE A 70 -2.57 25.80 7.53
CA ILE A 70 -1.14 26.06 7.54
C ILE A 70 -0.91 27.55 7.82
N LEU A 71 -0.23 27.85 8.93
CA LEU A 71 0.14 29.22 9.30
C LEU A 71 1.59 29.54 8.93
N ALA A 72 2.48 28.54 9.07
CA ALA A 72 3.89 28.69 8.71
C ALA A 72 4.44 27.36 8.18
N ALA A 73 5.12 27.41 7.06
CA ALA A 73 5.77 26.28 6.42
C ALA A 73 7.00 26.74 5.61
N ALA A 74 7.88 25.81 5.31
CA ALA A 74 8.98 26.01 4.38
C ALA A 74 8.95 24.92 3.30
N PRO A 75 9.36 25.22 2.05
CA PRO A 75 9.46 24.21 1.01
C PRO A 75 10.57 23.22 1.35
N VAL A 76 10.37 21.97 0.95
CA VAL A 76 11.38 20.93 1.08
C VAL A 76 11.39 20.07 -0.18
N ARG A 77 12.57 19.69 -0.65
CA ARG A 77 12.70 18.83 -1.83
C ARG A 77 12.77 17.38 -1.41
N ILE A 78 12.17 16.52 -2.20
CA ILE A 78 12.20 15.07 -1.94
C ILE A 78 13.65 14.55 -1.88
N GLN A 79 14.54 15.03 -2.74
CA GLN A 79 15.96 14.65 -2.77
C GLN A 79 16.69 15.01 -1.46
N ASP A 80 16.31 16.11 -0.83
CA ASP A 80 16.89 16.52 0.44
C ASP A 80 16.36 15.68 1.59
N LEU A 81 15.08 15.31 1.58
CA LEU A 81 14.50 14.33 2.51
C LEU A 81 15.19 12.96 2.38
N GLU A 82 15.40 12.49 1.16
CA GLU A 82 16.09 11.22 0.87
C GLU A 82 17.55 11.21 1.34
N ARG A 83 18.25 12.34 1.17
CA ARG A 83 19.66 12.46 1.53
C ARG A 83 19.86 12.58 3.04
N HIS A 84 19.02 13.33 3.72
CA HIS A 84 19.26 13.76 5.10
C HIS A 84 18.38 13.03 6.11
N CYS A 85 17.27 12.43 5.68
CA CYS A 85 16.27 11.78 6.55
C CYS A 85 15.92 10.37 6.03
N ALA A 86 16.86 9.67 5.43
CA ALA A 86 16.62 8.34 4.84
C ALA A 86 16.07 7.32 5.83
N ASP A 87 16.40 7.45 7.11
CA ASP A 87 15.91 6.62 8.22
C ASP A 87 14.40 6.76 8.49
N GLN A 88 13.80 7.86 8.05
CA GLN A 88 12.36 8.10 8.14
C GLN A 88 11.58 7.49 6.96
N ILE A 89 12.27 7.13 5.88
CA ILE A 89 11.66 6.56 4.68
C ILE A 89 11.64 5.05 4.79
N ARG A 90 10.44 4.47 4.74
CA ARG A 90 10.23 3.03 4.79
C ARG A 90 9.79 2.50 3.45
N SER A 91 10.36 1.36 3.03
CA SER A 91 9.85 0.58 1.90
C SER A 91 8.85 -0.43 2.41
N VAL A 92 7.66 -0.45 1.78
CA VAL A 92 6.57 -1.37 2.13
C VAL A 92 6.16 -2.08 0.85
N ASP A 93 6.20 -3.41 0.88
CA ASP A 93 5.67 -4.23 -0.20
C ASP A 93 4.18 -4.48 0.07
N LEU A 94 3.36 -4.14 -0.92
CA LEU A 94 1.92 -4.35 -0.91
C LEU A 94 1.59 -5.42 -1.93
N LEU A 95 0.89 -6.44 -1.46
CA LEU A 95 0.36 -7.48 -2.32
C LEU A 95 -1.16 -7.48 -2.18
N GLU A 96 -1.82 -7.26 -3.30
CA GLU A 96 -3.27 -7.18 -3.35
C GLU A 96 -3.79 -8.09 -4.45
N TRP A 97 -4.88 -8.78 -4.17
CA TRP A 97 -5.60 -9.50 -5.19
C TRP A 97 -6.38 -8.51 -6.07
N ASP A 98 -6.15 -8.58 -7.38
CA ASP A 98 -6.89 -7.80 -8.36
C ASP A 98 -8.01 -8.65 -8.98
N ASP A 99 -9.26 -8.34 -8.64
CA ASP A 99 -10.43 -9.06 -9.12
C ASP A 99 -10.60 -9.03 -10.66
N ARG A 100 -10.05 -8.00 -11.34
CA ARG A 100 -10.19 -7.88 -12.79
C ARG A 100 -9.25 -8.80 -13.55
N SER A 101 -8.02 -8.93 -13.08
CA SER A 101 -7.00 -9.79 -13.69
C SER A 101 -6.92 -11.16 -13.04
N GLU A 102 -7.71 -11.42 -11.98
CA GLU A 102 -7.69 -12.64 -11.17
C GLU A 102 -6.25 -13.04 -10.80
N SER A 103 -5.46 -12.05 -10.38
CA SER A 103 -4.05 -12.22 -10.09
C SER A 103 -3.61 -11.37 -8.90
N VAL A 104 -2.49 -11.76 -8.29
CA VAL A 104 -1.85 -10.97 -7.25
C VAL A 104 -1.03 -9.86 -7.90
N ARG A 105 -1.31 -8.61 -7.52
CA ARG A 105 -0.48 -7.45 -7.89
C ARG A 105 0.45 -7.11 -6.75
N ALA A 106 1.72 -7.07 -7.06
CA ALA A 106 2.76 -6.68 -6.12
C ALA A 106 3.25 -5.27 -6.44
N ARG A 107 3.23 -4.41 -5.43
CA ARG A 107 3.70 -3.02 -5.52
C ARG A 107 4.65 -2.75 -4.37
N ARG A 108 5.70 -1.99 -4.65
CA ARG A 108 6.62 -1.47 -3.62
C ARG A 108 6.38 0.02 -3.47
N GLN A 109 6.06 0.44 -2.25
CA GLN A 109 5.89 1.84 -1.91
C GLN A 109 7.02 2.30 -0.99
N ARG A 110 7.55 3.47 -1.29
CA ARG A 110 8.41 4.21 -0.38
C ARG A 110 7.54 5.24 0.33
N ARG A 111 7.53 5.20 1.65
CA ARG A 111 6.65 6.02 2.47
C ARG A 111 7.43 6.85 3.49
N TRP A 112 6.92 8.05 3.71
CA TRP A 112 7.26 8.90 4.87
C TRP A 112 5.99 9.02 5.72
N GLY A 113 5.91 8.28 6.83
CA GLY A 113 4.66 8.15 7.57
C GLY A 113 3.52 7.64 6.68
N GLN A 114 2.47 8.45 6.52
CA GLN A 114 1.33 8.15 5.63
C GLN A 114 1.49 8.68 4.20
N LEU A 115 2.57 9.42 3.93
CA LEU A 115 2.84 9.93 2.59
C LEU A 115 3.45 8.84 1.71
N ILE A 116 2.96 8.74 0.48
CA ILE A 116 3.52 7.85 -0.54
C ILE A 116 4.45 8.69 -1.41
N LEU A 117 5.76 8.50 -1.21
CA LEU A 117 6.79 9.21 -1.97
C LEU A 117 6.98 8.57 -3.34
N GLU A 118 6.83 7.26 -3.41
CA GLU A 118 6.97 6.48 -4.62
C GLU A 118 6.10 5.24 -4.54
N ASP A 119 5.52 4.84 -5.68
CA ASP A 119 4.70 3.65 -5.82
C ASP A 119 5.01 2.97 -7.17
N ARG A 120 5.65 1.82 -7.13
CA ARG A 120 6.04 1.04 -8.32
C ARG A 120 5.51 -0.37 -8.25
N ALA A 121 5.22 -0.96 -9.41
CA ALA A 121 5.09 -2.40 -9.52
C ALA A 121 6.43 -3.07 -9.14
N THR A 122 6.39 -4.13 -8.35
CA THR A 122 7.58 -4.94 -8.06
C THR A 122 7.48 -6.27 -8.79
N HIS A 123 8.61 -6.70 -9.36
CA HIS A 123 8.72 -7.98 -10.05
C HIS A 123 9.29 -9.10 -9.17
N GLU A 124 9.73 -8.75 -7.96
CA GLU A 124 10.32 -9.68 -7.01
C GLU A 124 9.62 -9.56 -5.64
N PRO A 125 8.32 -9.90 -5.56
CA PRO A 125 7.63 -9.95 -4.27
C PRO A 125 8.10 -11.16 -3.45
N ASP A 126 7.96 -11.07 -2.13
CA ASP A 126 8.17 -12.21 -1.25
C ASP A 126 7.18 -13.35 -1.61
N PRO A 127 7.68 -14.55 -1.99
CA PRO A 127 6.84 -15.67 -2.38
C PRO A 127 5.82 -16.09 -1.32
N ALA A 128 6.16 -15.98 -0.04
CA ALA A 128 5.24 -16.30 1.05
C ALA A 128 4.05 -15.32 1.10
N GLN A 129 4.32 -14.03 0.88
CA GLN A 129 3.28 -13.01 0.82
C GLN A 129 2.41 -13.15 -0.43
N VAL A 130 2.99 -13.52 -1.58
CA VAL A 130 2.23 -13.83 -2.81
C VAL A 130 1.25 -14.96 -2.56
N THR A 131 1.72 -16.04 -1.96
CA THR A 131 0.90 -17.20 -1.60
C THR A 131 -0.25 -16.81 -0.67
N ALA A 132 0.03 -16.01 0.36
CA ALA A 132 -0.98 -15.53 1.29
C ALA A 132 -2.06 -14.68 0.58
N ALA A 133 -1.63 -13.75 -0.29
CA ALA A 133 -2.55 -12.90 -1.06
C ALA A 133 -3.39 -13.72 -2.04
N LEU A 134 -2.80 -14.73 -2.69
CA LEU A 134 -3.51 -15.67 -3.56
C LEU A 134 -4.62 -16.40 -2.81
N PHE A 135 -4.34 -16.92 -1.62
CA PHE A 135 -5.36 -17.62 -0.82
C PHE A 135 -6.49 -16.68 -0.38
N VAL A 136 -6.18 -15.43 -0.03
CA VAL A 136 -7.22 -14.43 0.26
C VAL A 136 -8.09 -14.19 -0.99
N GLY A 137 -7.48 -14.05 -2.16
CA GLY A 137 -8.20 -13.89 -3.42
C GLY A 137 -9.08 -15.09 -3.74
N LEU A 138 -8.53 -16.32 -3.68
CA LEU A 138 -9.28 -17.54 -3.96
C LEU A 138 -10.46 -17.77 -3.01
N ARG A 139 -10.33 -17.40 -1.72
CA ARG A 139 -11.46 -17.45 -0.78
C ARG A 139 -12.58 -16.48 -1.15
N ARG A 140 -12.24 -15.38 -1.80
CA ARG A 140 -13.19 -14.35 -2.22
C ARG A 140 -13.90 -14.70 -3.54
N VAL A 141 -13.14 -15.12 -4.55
CA VAL A 141 -13.69 -15.41 -5.90
C VAL A 141 -14.16 -16.85 -6.05
N GLY A 142 -13.69 -17.77 -5.18
CA GLY A 142 -14.07 -19.18 -5.19
C GLY A 142 -13.15 -20.06 -6.04
N LEU A 143 -13.24 -21.37 -5.83
CA LEU A 143 -12.38 -22.37 -6.48
C LEU A 143 -12.72 -22.62 -7.96
N ALA A 144 -13.84 -22.09 -8.45
CA ALA A 144 -14.25 -22.22 -9.85
C ALA A 144 -13.31 -21.51 -10.82
N THR A 145 -12.54 -20.53 -10.34
CA THR A 145 -11.53 -19.80 -11.13
C THR A 145 -10.27 -20.62 -11.40
N LEU A 146 -10.03 -21.68 -10.61
CA LEU A 146 -8.89 -22.57 -10.85
C LEU A 146 -9.08 -23.36 -12.14
N PRO A 147 -7.99 -23.67 -12.88
CA PRO A 147 -8.04 -24.35 -14.15
C PRO A 147 -8.29 -25.87 -14.01
N TRP A 148 -9.43 -26.21 -13.44
CA TRP A 148 -9.84 -27.61 -13.30
C TRP A 148 -10.08 -28.28 -14.63
N THR A 149 -9.47 -29.43 -14.86
CA THR A 149 -9.85 -30.28 -15.99
C THR A 149 -11.21 -30.93 -15.77
N LYS A 150 -11.84 -31.38 -16.86
CA LYS A 150 -13.13 -32.12 -16.76
C LYS A 150 -13.01 -33.38 -15.92
N GLU A 151 -11.90 -34.09 -16.05
CA GLU A 151 -11.61 -35.29 -15.28
C GLU A 151 -11.49 -34.99 -13.79
N GLN A 152 -10.77 -33.92 -13.43
CA GLN A 152 -10.62 -33.47 -12.04
C GLN A 152 -11.97 -33.07 -11.43
N GLN A 153 -12.79 -32.32 -12.17
CA GLN A 153 -14.15 -31.95 -11.73
C GLN A 153 -15.03 -33.18 -11.50
N GLN A 154 -15.03 -34.14 -12.44
CA GLN A 154 -15.79 -35.38 -12.30
C GLN A 154 -15.30 -36.22 -11.12
N TRP A 155 -13.99 -36.33 -10.94
CA TRP A 155 -13.40 -37.06 -9.83
C TRP A 155 -13.79 -36.43 -8.50
N ARG A 156 -13.66 -35.11 -8.35
CA ARG A 156 -14.12 -34.37 -7.17
C ARG A 156 -15.59 -34.62 -6.86
N ALA A 157 -16.46 -34.54 -7.89
CA ALA A 157 -17.89 -34.76 -7.72
C ALA A 157 -18.20 -36.18 -7.23
N ARG A 158 -17.49 -37.21 -7.73
CA ARG A 158 -17.64 -38.59 -7.28
C ARG A 158 -17.22 -38.80 -5.84
N VAL A 159 -16.06 -38.25 -5.46
CA VAL A 159 -15.56 -38.34 -4.08
C VAL A 159 -16.47 -37.60 -3.11
N ALA A 160 -16.93 -36.39 -3.48
CA ALA A 160 -17.88 -35.62 -2.68
C ALA A 160 -19.23 -36.34 -2.53
N PHE A 161 -19.67 -37.10 -3.55
CA PHE A 161 -20.84 -37.96 -3.43
C PHE A 161 -20.61 -39.14 -2.45
N LEU A 162 -19.45 -39.81 -2.54
CA LEU A 162 -19.08 -40.87 -1.61
C LEU A 162 -19.02 -40.40 -0.17
N HIS A 163 -18.43 -39.23 0.07
CA HIS A 163 -18.39 -38.61 1.40
C HIS A 163 -19.79 -38.42 2.02
N ARG A 164 -20.80 -38.09 1.21
CA ARG A 164 -22.20 -37.98 1.70
C ARG A 164 -22.81 -39.31 2.09
N VAL A 165 -22.38 -40.41 1.48
CA VAL A 165 -22.82 -41.76 1.78
C VAL A 165 -22.04 -42.36 2.96
N ASP A 166 -20.75 -42.12 2.98
CA ASP A 166 -19.83 -42.63 4.00
C ASP A 166 -18.78 -41.54 4.31
N SER A 167 -18.87 -40.95 5.49
CA SER A 167 -18.01 -39.88 5.97
C SER A 167 -16.53 -40.26 6.18
N THR A 168 -16.16 -41.53 5.98
CA THR A 168 -14.75 -41.94 5.96
C THR A 168 -14.03 -41.48 4.72
N TRP A 169 -14.75 -41.15 3.64
CA TRP A 169 -14.19 -40.52 2.45
C TRP A 169 -13.88 -39.05 2.71
N PRO A 170 -12.82 -38.49 2.07
CA PRO A 170 -12.47 -37.07 2.22
C PRO A 170 -13.58 -36.17 1.67
N ASP A 171 -13.83 -35.04 2.35
CA ASP A 171 -14.74 -34.03 1.85
C ASP A 171 -14.00 -33.15 0.82
N LEU A 172 -14.35 -33.27 -0.45
CA LEU A 172 -13.83 -32.48 -1.57
C LEU A 172 -14.84 -31.43 -2.07
N SER A 173 -15.80 -31.03 -1.22
CA SER A 173 -16.67 -29.89 -1.49
C SER A 173 -15.88 -28.60 -1.61
N ASP A 174 -16.40 -27.61 -2.32
CA ASP A 174 -15.76 -26.31 -2.43
C ASP A 174 -15.56 -25.66 -1.06
N GLU A 175 -16.47 -25.87 -0.13
CA GLU A 175 -16.36 -25.36 1.23
C GLU A 175 -15.18 -25.98 1.99
N ALA A 176 -15.05 -27.31 1.96
CA ALA A 176 -13.96 -28.01 2.64
C ALA A 176 -12.60 -27.69 2.02
N LEU A 177 -12.51 -27.65 0.70
CA LEU A 177 -11.29 -27.29 -0.02
C LEU A 177 -10.89 -25.83 0.21
N THR A 178 -11.85 -24.92 0.30
CA THR A 178 -11.58 -23.49 0.60
C THR A 178 -11.04 -23.33 2.02
N LYS A 179 -11.54 -24.09 2.97
CA LYS A 179 -11.04 -24.07 4.36
C LYS A 179 -9.63 -24.64 4.50
N THR A 180 -9.23 -25.53 3.61
CA THR A 180 -7.95 -26.25 3.67
C THR A 180 -6.98 -25.88 2.54
N LEU A 181 -7.14 -24.71 1.93
CA LEU A 181 -6.34 -24.23 0.78
C LEU A 181 -4.83 -24.37 1.02
N GLU A 182 -4.37 -24.02 2.21
CA GLU A 182 -2.96 -24.06 2.57
C GLU A 182 -2.38 -25.48 2.52
N HIS A 183 -3.18 -26.48 2.85
CA HIS A 183 -2.74 -27.86 2.91
C HIS A 183 -2.59 -28.51 1.53
N TRP A 184 -3.58 -28.31 0.65
CA TRP A 184 -3.58 -29.03 -0.62
C TRP A 184 -3.03 -28.19 -1.77
N LEU A 185 -3.20 -26.85 -1.76
CA LEU A 185 -2.71 -25.97 -2.83
C LEU A 185 -1.35 -25.35 -2.48
N GLY A 186 -1.10 -25.07 -1.20
CA GLY A 186 0.14 -24.45 -0.72
C GLY A 186 1.42 -25.06 -1.28
N PRO A 187 1.62 -26.40 -1.22
CA PRO A 187 2.83 -27.04 -1.73
C PRO A 187 3.07 -26.83 -3.24
N PHE A 188 2.04 -26.51 -4.02
CA PHE A 188 2.15 -26.33 -5.47
C PHE A 188 2.34 -24.88 -5.89
N VAL A 189 1.99 -23.91 -5.03
CA VAL A 189 2.12 -22.47 -5.35
C VAL A 189 3.32 -21.83 -4.65
N THR A 190 3.84 -22.46 -3.59
CA THR A 190 5.03 -21.99 -2.89
C THR A 190 6.26 -22.32 -3.74
N GLY A 191 6.92 -21.31 -4.32
CA GLY A 191 8.14 -21.46 -5.12
C GLY A 191 7.94 -21.42 -6.64
N HIS A 192 6.74 -21.18 -7.13
CA HIS A 192 6.47 -20.85 -8.52
C HIS A 192 6.13 -19.35 -8.63
N SER A 193 7.14 -18.56 -8.95
CA SER A 193 7.03 -17.15 -9.38
C SER A 193 7.24 -17.03 -10.86
#